data_3e5c70ff4bb4bc187794e3d067575764
#
_entry.id   3e5c70ff4bb4bc187794e3d067575764
#
_cell.length_a   1.000
_cell.length_b   1.000
_cell.length_c   1.000
_cell.angle_alpha   90.00
_cell.angle_beta   90.00
_cell.angle_gamma   90.00
#
_symmetry.space_group_name_H-M   'P 1'
#
loop_
_entity.id
_entity.type
_entity.pdbx_description
1 polymer ?
#
loop_
_entity_poly.entity_id
_entity_poly.type
_entity_poly.pdbx_seq_one_letter_code
_entity_poly.pdbx_strand_id
1 'polypeptide(L)'
;STYYYALAHPRRPTRPELRDAAAEIFSRTANGCGHRQIAMCLRAELGAVVADKTVLKMMREMGIRCGIRRRGSRRRYSSYRGLVGSTFENVIARDFGADGPWQKLGTDVTEFKVAGAKAYWAPVLDFCTKEIVASDISTSPDLAQQHRMLDRLLEALPDGAAPTMHSDMGWQYQHESYASRLEGAGITQSVSRKGNC
;
A
#
# COMPACT_ATOMS: atom_id res chain seq x y z
N SER A 1 48.44 -9.35 1.63
CA SER A 1 47.37 -8.47 1.06
C SER A 1 46.04 -8.88 1.65
N THR A 2 45.08 -7.98 1.74
CA THR A 2 43.73 -8.19 2.26
C THR A 2 43.00 -9.37 1.60
N TYR A 3 43.30 -9.65 0.32
CA TYR A 3 42.71 -10.76 -0.42
C TYR A 3 43.14 -12.13 0.16
N TYR A 4 44.43 -12.36 0.35
CA TYR A 4 44.94 -13.65 0.91
C TYR A 4 44.54 -13.81 2.37
N TYR A 5 44.47 -12.74 3.13
CA TYR A 5 43.94 -12.78 4.48
C TYR A 5 42.50 -13.24 4.50
N ALA A 6 41.62 -12.68 3.61
CA ALA A 6 40.23 -13.06 3.53
C ALA A 6 40.02 -14.52 3.08
N LEU A 7 40.90 -15.07 2.24
CA LEU A 7 40.89 -16.49 1.87
C LEU A 7 41.26 -17.41 3.03
N ALA A 8 42.27 -17.04 3.81
CA ALA A 8 42.70 -17.81 4.98
C ALA A 8 41.74 -17.70 6.17
N HIS A 9 40.96 -16.62 6.23
CA HIS A 9 40.03 -16.34 7.30
C HIS A 9 38.60 -16.10 6.75
N PRO A 10 37.91 -17.16 6.31
CA PRO A 10 36.55 -17.03 5.80
C PRO A 10 35.61 -16.46 6.87
N ARG A 11 34.78 -15.50 6.48
CA ARG A 11 33.81 -14.90 7.41
C ARG A 11 32.83 -15.96 7.89
N ARG A 12 32.64 -16.00 9.21
CA ARG A 12 31.60 -16.86 9.80
C ARG A 12 30.21 -16.44 9.30
N PRO A 13 29.32 -17.41 9.02
CA PRO A 13 27.96 -17.12 8.63
C PRO A 13 27.24 -16.25 9.67
N THR A 14 26.42 -15.32 9.19
CA THR A 14 25.62 -14.49 10.07
C THR A 14 24.50 -15.33 10.69
N ARG A 15 24.43 -15.41 12.02
CA ARG A 15 23.40 -16.11 12.81
C ARG A 15 23.12 -17.51 12.28
N PRO A 16 24.11 -18.42 12.30
CA PRO A 16 23.96 -19.76 11.72
C PRO A 16 22.77 -20.54 12.31
N GLU A 17 22.43 -20.30 13.57
CA GLU A 17 21.34 -20.94 14.29
C GLU A 17 19.92 -20.57 13.79
N LEU A 18 19.80 -19.48 13.05
CA LEU A 18 18.50 -19.01 12.51
C LEU A 18 18.34 -19.24 11.01
N ARG A 19 19.37 -19.79 10.36
CA ARG A 19 19.38 -19.91 8.87
C ARG A 19 18.34 -20.87 8.36
N ASP A 20 18.23 -22.04 8.97
CA ASP A 20 17.29 -23.08 8.55
C ASP A 20 15.84 -22.61 8.76
N ALA A 21 15.55 -22.02 9.91
CA ALA A 21 14.24 -21.43 10.16
C ALA A 21 13.90 -20.27 9.20
N ALA A 22 14.88 -19.43 8.87
CA ALA A 22 14.67 -18.36 7.91
C ALA A 22 14.43 -18.88 6.48
N ALA A 23 15.10 -19.95 6.08
CA ALA A 23 14.91 -20.63 4.79
C ALA A 23 13.53 -21.30 4.73
N GLU A 24 13.10 -21.95 5.80
CA GLU A 24 11.77 -22.55 5.91
C GLU A 24 10.68 -21.49 5.79
N ILE A 25 10.74 -20.40 6.59
CA ILE A 25 9.79 -19.30 6.51
C ILE A 25 9.74 -18.72 5.10
N PHE A 26 10.89 -18.55 4.45
CA PHE A 26 10.97 -18.08 3.07
C PHE A 26 10.23 -18.99 2.09
N SER A 27 10.34 -20.30 2.26
CA SER A 27 9.74 -21.30 1.36
C SER A 27 8.21 -21.47 1.54
N ARG A 28 7.62 -20.97 2.62
CA ARG A 28 6.17 -21.04 2.88
C ARG A 28 5.33 -20.31 1.81
N THR A 29 5.94 -19.40 1.04
CA THR A 29 5.27 -18.68 -0.05
C THR A 29 5.94 -18.97 -1.39
N ALA A 30 5.15 -19.16 -2.44
CA ALA A 30 5.64 -19.51 -3.79
C ALA A 30 6.71 -18.55 -4.35
N ASN A 31 6.63 -17.26 -3.99
CA ASN A 31 7.58 -16.23 -4.43
C ASN A 31 8.61 -15.84 -3.36
N GLY A 32 8.60 -16.55 -2.24
CA GLY A 32 9.34 -16.17 -1.05
C GLY A 32 8.82 -14.90 -0.40
N CYS A 33 9.33 -14.57 0.77
CA CYS A 33 8.93 -13.38 1.52
C CYS A 33 10.13 -12.44 1.78
N GLY A 34 9.83 -11.17 2.10
CA GLY A 34 10.86 -10.16 2.36
C GLY A 34 11.51 -10.31 3.73
N HIS A 35 12.74 -9.79 3.89
CA HIS A 35 13.51 -9.89 5.13
C HIS A 35 12.77 -9.37 6.39
N ARG A 36 11.89 -8.37 6.24
CA ARG A 36 11.09 -7.85 7.36
C ARG A 36 10.04 -8.86 7.82
N GLN A 37 9.41 -9.55 6.88
CA GLN A 37 8.44 -10.59 7.19
C GLN A 37 9.12 -11.81 7.84
N ILE A 38 10.27 -12.24 7.32
CA ILE A 38 11.07 -13.31 7.95
C ILE A 38 11.47 -12.89 9.36
N ALA A 39 11.94 -11.66 9.57
CA ALA A 39 12.30 -11.17 10.89
C ALA A 39 11.11 -11.16 11.86
N MET A 40 9.93 -10.80 11.38
CA MET A 40 8.69 -10.83 12.16
C MET A 40 8.33 -12.26 12.58
N CYS A 41 8.38 -13.22 11.66
CA CYS A 41 8.11 -14.62 11.95
C CYS A 41 9.14 -15.22 12.91
N LEU A 42 10.44 -14.96 12.72
CA LEU A 42 11.49 -15.43 13.63
C LEU A 42 11.30 -14.90 15.06
N ARG A 43 10.84 -13.67 15.21
CA ARG A 43 10.52 -13.10 16.55
C ARG A 43 9.27 -13.73 17.15
N ALA A 44 8.21 -13.90 16.34
CA ALA A 44 6.93 -14.41 16.81
C ALA A 44 6.96 -15.93 17.11
N GLU A 45 7.60 -16.71 16.25
CA GLU A 45 7.57 -18.17 16.33
C GLU A 45 8.69 -18.74 17.22
N LEU A 46 9.86 -18.11 17.22
CA LEU A 46 11.06 -18.60 17.95
C LEU A 46 11.51 -17.69 19.08
N GLY A 47 10.85 -16.57 19.33
CA GLY A 47 11.30 -15.57 20.30
C GLY A 47 12.66 -14.95 19.95
N ALA A 48 13.14 -15.04 18.71
CA ALA A 48 14.48 -14.65 18.33
C ALA A 48 14.69 -13.14 18.40
N VAL A 49 15.71 -12.69 19.11
CA VAL A 49 16.12 -11.28 19.12
C VAL A 49 17.02 -11.02 17.89
N VAL A 50 16.43 -10.55 16.81
CA VAL A 50 17.12 -10.31 15.54
C VAL A 50 16.63 -9.01 14.88
N ALA A 51 17.57 -8.21 14.38
CA ALA A 51 17.24 -6.99 13.61
C ALA A 51 16.95 -7.32 12.14
N ASP A 52 16.06 -6.55 11.51
CA ASP A 52 15.69 -6.72 10.08
C ASP A 52 16.89 -6.68 9.14
N LYS A 53 17.88 -5.80 9.41
CA LYS A 53 19.13 -5.71 8.64
C LYS A 53 19.99 -6.97 8.76
N THR A 54 19.97 -7.64 9.93
CA THR A 54 20.68 -8.90 10.15
C THR A 54 20.06 -10.01 9.32
N VAL A 55 18.72 -10.10 9.28
CA VAL A 55 18.00 -11.05 8.43
C VAL A 55 18.27 -10.78 6.95
N LEU A 56 18.29 -9.51 6.51
CA LEU A 56 18.64 -9.16 5.13
C LEU A 56 20.06 -9.62 4.75
N LYS A 57 21.03 -9.48 5.67
CA LYS A 57 22.41 -9.95 5.47
C LYS A 57 22.44 -11.48 5.37
N MET A 58 21.76 -12.17 6.27
CA MET A 58 21.62 -13.62 6.29
C MET A 58 21.00 -14.16 4.98
N MET A 59 19.92 -13.56 4.50
CA MET A 59 19.29 -13.91 3.23
C MET A 59 20.27 -13.75 2.04
N ARG A 60 21.06 -12.67 2.03
CA ARG A 60 22.07 -12.45 0.98
C ARG A 60 23.18 -13.51 1.01
N GLU A 61 23.63 -13.91 2.17
CA GLU A 61 24.63 -14.97 2.36
C GLU A 61 24.10 -16.34 1.92
N MET A 62 22.78 -16.58 2.09
CA MET A 62 22.12 -17.81 1.62
C MET A 62 21.71 -17.76 0.14
N GLY A 63 21.88 -16.63 -0.54
CA GLY A 63 21.49 -16.46 -1.94
C GLY A 63 19.98 -16.37 -2.17
N ILE A 64 19.16 -16.30 -1.12
CA ILE A 64 17.70 -16.22 -1.22
C ILE A 64 17.23 -14.77 -1.38
N ARG A 65 16.27 -14.57 -2.31
CA ARG A 65 15.71 -13.22 -2.62
C ARG A 65 14.21 -13.31 -2.85
N CYS A 66 13.47 -12.41 -2.23
CA CYS A 66 12.04 -12.27 -2.49
C CYS A 66 11.80 -11.88 -3.95
N GLY A 67 10.97 -12.66 -4.66
CA GLY A 67 10.64 -12.44 -6.06
C GLY A 67 9.62 -11.30 -6.30
N ILE A 68 8.88 -10.89 -5.27
CA ILE A 68 7.76 -9.94 -5.37
C ILE A 68 8.23 -8.52 -5.75
N ARG A 69 9.46 -8.12 -5.40
CA ARG A 69 10.04 -6.82 -5.74
C ARG A 69 11.25 -6.96 -6.67
N ARG A 70 11.04 -7.39 -7.90
CA ARG A 70 11.97 -6.97 -8.95
C ARG A 70 11.76 -5.47 -9.15
N ARG A 71 12.81 -4.67 -8.96
CA ARG A 71 12.85 -3.29 -9.47
C ARG A 71 12.57 -3.36 -10.97
N GLY A 72 11.30 -3.35 -11.35
CA GLY A 72 10.90 -2.98 -12.69
C GLY A 72 11.50 -1.60 -12.95
N SER A 73 12.01 -1.39 -14.14
CA SER A 73 12.38 -0.06 -14.66
C SER A 73 11.36 0.93 -14.13
N ARG A 74 11.81 1.98 -13.44
CA ARG A 74 10.96 3.10 -13.05
C ARG A 74 10.49 3.76 -14.33
N ARG A 75 9.45 3.22 -14.96
CA ARG A 75 8.62 4.04 -15.84
C ARG A 75 8.13 5.16 -14.95
N ARG A 76 8.62 6.37 -15.20
CA ARG A 76 8.09 7.58 -14.56
C ARG A 76 6.58 7.53 -14.76
N TYR A 77 5.84 7.36 -13.69
CA TYR A 77 4.41 7.51 -13.72
C TYR A 77 4.15 8.94 -14.22
N SER A 78 3.67 9.05 -15.45
CA SER A 78 3.19 10.30 -15.99
C SER A 78 1.72 10.38 -15.57
N SER A 79 1.43 11.14 -14.53
CA SER A 79 0.05 11.49 -14.22
C SER A 79 -0.60 12.11 -15.47
N TYR A 80 -1.86 11.73 -15.68
CA TYR A 80 -2.70 12.14 -16.80
C TYR A 80 -2.46 13.59 -17.25
N ARG A 81 -2.28 13.79 -18.56
CA ARG A 81 -2.12 15.09 -19.22
C ARG A 81 -3.46 15.63 -19.78
N GLY A 82 -4.59 15.24 -19.19
CA GLY A 82 -5.90 15.75 -19.56
C GLY A 82 -6.17 17.16 -19.05
N LEU A 83 -7.32 17.71 -19.47
CA LEU A 83 -7.83 18.98 -18.94
C LEU A 83 -7.95 18.89 -17.42
N VAL A 84 -7.41 19.89 -16.73
CA VAL A 84 -7.48 19.99 -15.27
C VAL A 84 -8.96 20.25 -14.94
N GLY A 85 -9.60 19.28 -14.30
CA GLY A 85 -10.91 19.46 -13.70
C GLY A 85 -10.84 20.42 -12.49
N SER A 86 -11.86 20.48 -11.69
CA SER A 86 -11.88 21.29 -10.46
C SER A 86 -10.68 20.94 -9.56
N THR A 87 -9.94 21.95 -9.12
CA THR A 87 -8.87 21.79 -8.14
C THR A 87 -9.44 21.90 -6.75
N PHE A 88 -9.34 20.83 -5.98
CA PHE A 88 -9.75 20.80 -4.58
C PHE A 88 -8.56 21.07 -3.66
N GLU A 89 -8.82 21.70 -2.50
CA GLU A 89 -7.79 21.94 -1.50
C GLU A 89 -7.30 20.64 -0.85
N ASN A 90 -6.04 20.64 -0.43
CA ASN A 90 -5.51 19.58 0.43
C ASN A 90 -5.85 19.89 1.90
N VAL A 91 -7.09 19.60 2.29
CA VAL A 91 -7.60 19.86 3.65
C VAL A 91 -6.85 19.02 4.70
N ILE A 92 -6.49 17.78 4.38
CA ILE A 92 -5.79 16.88 5.32
C ILE A 92 -4.35 17.34 5.59
N ALA A 93 -3.68 17.99 4.61
CA ALA A 93 -2.33 18.57 4.76
C ALA A 93 -1.30 17.61 5.42
N ARG A 94 -1.37 16.29 5.14
CA ARG A 94 -0.60 15.18 5.73
C ARG A 94 -0.95 14.82 7.18
N ASP A 95 -1.95 15.43 7.76
CA ASP A 95 -2.50 15.00 9.06
C ASP A 95 -3.51 13.87 8.84
N PHE A 96 -3.00 12.63 8.80
CA PHE A 96 -3.80 11.41 8.67
C PHE A 96 -4.29 10.86 10.01
N GLY A 97 -4.04 11.56 11.11
CA GLY A 97 -4.60 11.23 12.43
C GLY A 97 -6.11 11.54 12.45
N ALA A 98 -6.89 10.68 13.09
CA ALA A 98 -8.30 10.89 13.36
C ALA A 98 -8.61 10.43 14.78
N ASP A 99 -9.36 11.24 15.53
CA ASP A 99 -9.71 10.98 16.94
C ASP A 99 -10.90 10.01 17.07
N GLY A 100 -11.66 9.83 15.99
CA GLY A 100 -12.81 8.94 15.94
C GLY A 100 -13.08 8.38 14.54
N PRO A 101 -13.90 7.30 14.45
CA PRO A 101 -14.34 6.76 13.18
C PRO A 101 -15.09 7.79 12.34
N TRP A 102 -15.04 7.62 11.02
CA TRP A 102 -15.77 8.45 10.06
C TRP A 102 -15.42 9.95 10.09
N GLN A 103 -14.24 10.32 10.60
CA GLN A 103 -13.73 11.69 10.51
C GLN A 103 -12.92 11.92 9.25
N LYS A 104 -12.00 11.00 8.94
CA LYS A 104 -11.13 11.09 7.77
C LYS A 104 -11.08 9.75 7.06
N LEU A 105 -11.43 9.77 5.79
CA LEU A 105 -11.44 8.63 4.90
C LEU A 105 -10.40 8.82 3.78
N GLY A 106 -9.85 7.73 3.29
CA GLY A 106 -8.91 7.76 2.17
C GLY A 106 -9.30 6.77 1.09
N THR A 107 -9.13 7.15 -0.18
CA THR A 107 -9.39 6.28 -1.32
C THR A 107 -8.25 6.35 -2.34
N ASP A 108 -7.98 5.24 -3.00
CA ASP A 108 -7.05 5.12 -4.11
C ASP A 108 -7.47 3.93 -4.99
N VAL A 109 -7.09 3.92 -6.26
CA VAL A 109 -7.36 2.78 -7.14
C VAL A 109 -6.11 1.95 -7.35
N THR A 110 -6.17 0.71 -6.94
CA THR A 110 -5.05 -0.25 -7.08
C THR A 110 -5.32 -1.23 -8.21
N GLU A 111 -4.38 -1.35 -9.16
CA GLU A 111 -4.42 -2.33 -10.24
C GLU A 111 -3.82 -3.67 -9.77
N PHE A 112 -4.55 -4.76 -9.98
CA PHE A 112 -4.09 -6.13 -9.80
C PHE A 112 -4.09 -6.89 -11.12
N LYS A 113 -3.22 -7.88 -11.23
CA LYS A 113 -3.25 -8.88 -12.31
C LYS A 113 -3.69 -10.21 -11.74
N VAL A 114 -4.84 -10.69 -12.17
CA VAL A 114 -5.44 -11.96 -11.74
C VAL A 114 -5.68 -12.83 -12.97
N ALA A 115 -5.08 -14.01 -13.01
CA ALA A 115 -5.22 -14.96 -14.12
C ALA A 115 -5.00 -14.35 -15.53
N GLY A 116 -4.04 -13.42 -15.65
CA GLY A 116 -3.73 -12.75 -16.92
C GLY A 116 -4.61 -11.54 -17.27
N ALA A 117 -5.70 -11.32 -16.55
CA ALA A 117 -6.56 -10.15 -16.68
C ALA A 117 -6.20 -9.05 -15.66
N LYS A 118 -6.63 -7.81 -15.93
CA LYS A 118 -6.51 -6.70 -14.99
C LYS A 118 -7.79 -6.58 -14.16
N ALA A 119 -7.63 -6.32 -12.89
CA ALA A 119 -8.69 -5.93 -11.99
C ALA A 119 -8.29 -4.66 -11.24
N TYR A 120 -9.22 -3.78 -11.01
CA TYR A 120 -9.03 -2.50 -10.33
C TYR A 120 -9.88 -2.50 -9.06
N TRP A 121 -9.25 -2.26 -7.93
CA TRP A 121 -9.90 -2.18 -6.63
C TRP A 121 -9.87 -0.73 -6.15
N ALA A 122 -11.04 -0.20 -5.83
CA ALA A 122 -11.24 1.14 -5.27
C ALA A 122 -11.74 1.02 -3.82
N PRO A 123 -10.87 0.90 -2.82
CA PRO A 123 -11.25 0.87 -1.42
C PRO A 123 -11.44 2.27 -0.85
N VAL A 124 -12.25 2.37 0.20
CA VAL A 124 -12.33 3.51 1.11
C VAL A 124 -11.88 3.05 2.50
N LEU A 125 -10.78 3.59 2.97
CA LEU A 125 -10.18 3.29 4.27
C LEU A 125 -10.56 4.36 5.29
N ASP A 126 -11.05 3.97 6.43
CA ASP A 126 -11.18 4.85 7.61
C ASP A 126 -9.80 5.03 8.27
N PHE A 127 -9.35 6.27 8.43
CA PHE A 127 -8.03 6.55 9.00
C PHE A 127 -7.95 6.34 10.51
N CYS A 128 -9.07 6.27 11.21
CA CYS A 128 -9.12 5.94 12.64
C CYS A 128 -9.05 4.43 12.87
N THR A 129 -10.05 3.69 12.36
CA THR A 129 -10.20 2.25 12.61
C THR A 129 -9.28 1.38 11.76
N LYS A 130 -8.77 1.91 10.63
CA LYS A 130 -8.02 1.18 9.60
C LYS A 130 -8.85 0.12 8.88
N GLU A 131 -10.14 0.22 8.95
CA GLU A 131 -11.08 -0.66 8.25
C GLU A 131 -11.41 -0.13 6.86
N ILE A 132 -11.71 -1.04 5.93
CA ILE A 132 -12.26 -0.70 4.62
C ILE A 132 -13.78 -0.59 4.79
N VAL A 133 -14.28 0.63 4.79
CA VAL A 133 -15.72 0.93 5.02
C VAL A 133 -16.55 0.80 3.75
N ALA A 134 -15.94 0.90 2.58
CA ALA A 134 -16.56 0.63 1.27
C ALA A 134 -15.51 0.20 0.26
N SER A 135 -15.89 -0.53 -0.77
CA SER A 135 -14.99 -0.81 -1.90
C SER A 135 -15.77 -1.26 -3.13
N ASP A 136 -15.17 -1.12 -4.31
CA ASP A 136 -15.64 -1.74 -5.56
C ASP A 136 -14.49 -2.38 -6.33
N ILE A 137 -14.78 -3.48 -7.04
CA ILE A 137 -13.84 -4.14 -7.94
C ILE A 137 -14.40 -4.10 -9.36
N SER A 138 -13.57 -3.68 -10.31
CA SER A 138 -13.94 -3.57 -11.71
C SER A 138 -12.82 -4.06 -12.64
N THR A 139 -13.15 -4.36 -13.87
CA THR A 139 -12.17 -4.62 -14.96
C THR A 139 -11.65 -3.33 -15.61
N SER A 140 -12.25 -2.17 -15.29
CA SER A 140 -11.86 -0.85 -15.78
C SER A 140 -11.90 0.17 -14.65
N PRO A 141 -10.88 1.07 -14.53
CA PRO A 141 -10.85 2.13 -13.52
C PRO A 141 -11.59 3.37 -14.04
N ASP A 142 -12.88 3.25 -14.24
CA ASP A 142 -13.74 4.28 -14.80
C ASP A 142 -14.62 4.98 -13.74
N LEU A 143 -15.38 6.00 -14.15
CA LEU A 143 -16.31 6.70 -13.28
C LEU A 143 -17.42 5.80 -12.75
N ALA A 144 -17.85 4.81 -13.54
CA ALA A 144 -18.87 3.87 -13.09
C ALA A 144 -18.40 3.07 -11.87
N GLN A 145 -17.13 2.68 -11.85
CA GLN A 145 -16.52 2.05 -10.66
C GLN A 145 -16.57 3.00 -9.44
N GLN A 146 -16.18 4.26 -9.64
CA GLN A 146 -16.18 5.24 -8.54
C GLN A 146 -17.60 5.48 -8.02
N HIS A 147 -18.59 5.54 -8.91
CA HIS A 147 -19.99 5.73 -8.50
C HIS A 147 -20.51 4.53 -7.69
N ARG A 148 -20.24 3.29 -8.09
CA ARG A 148 -20.63 2.10 -7.30
C ARG A 148 -19.92 2.05 -5.94
N MET A 149 -18.66 2.44 -5.90
CA MET A 149 -17.94 2.56 -4.63
C MET A 149 -18.58 3.61 -3.72
N LEU A 150 -18.94 4.79 -4.28
CA LEU A 150 -19.65 5.84 -3.54
C LEU A 150 -21.05 5.38 -3.09
N ASP A 151 -21.81 4.64 -3.91
CA ASP A 151 -23.11 4.09 -3.50
C ASP A 151 -22.96 3.26 -2.21
N ARG A 152 -21.99 2.36 -2.17
CA ARG A 152 -21.72 1.54 -0.99
C ARG A 152 -21.21 2.33 0.21
N LEU A 153 -20.42 3.38 -0.05
CA LEU A 153 -19.99 4.29 1.01
C LEU A 153 -21.17 5.01 1.65
N LEU A 154 -22.07 5.54 0.83
CA LEU A 154 -23.24 6.30 1.30
C LEU A 154 -24.24 5.40 2.04
N GLU A 155 -24.38 4.13 1.62
CA GLU A 155 -25.18 3.13 2.34
C GLU A 155 -24.60 2.81 3.73
N ALA A 156 -23.27 2.84 3.87
CA ALA A 156 -22.58 2.55 5.13
C ALA A 156 -22.38 3.78 6.03
N LEU A 157 -22.55 4.99 5.47
CA LEU A 157 -22.29 6.25 6.17
C LEU A 157 -23.27 6.43 7.34
N PRO A 158 -22.81 6.56 8.60
CA PRO A 158 -23.70 6.79 9.72
C PRO A 158 -24.45 8.13 9.61
N ASP A 159 -25.66 8.18 10.13
CA ASP A 159 -26.48 9.38 10.17
C ASP A 159 -25.73 10.53 10.86
N GLY A 160 -25.67 11.70 10.19
CA GLY A 160 -25.00 12.88 10.69
C GLY A 160 -23.46 12.86 10.58
N ALA A 161 -22.84 11.81 10.04
CA ALA A 161 -21.42 11.81 9.77
C ALA A 161 -21.09 12.70 8.55
N ALA A 162 -20.05 13.52 8.69
CA ALA A 162 -19.56 14.43 7.64
C ALA A 162 -18.04 14.31 7.49
N PRO A 163 -17.55 13.16 6.98
CA PRO A 163 -16.11 12.91 6.89
C PRO A 163 -15.40 13.77 5.85
N THR A 164 -14.08 13.87 5.99
CA THR A 164 -13.21 14.35 4.91
C THR A 164 -12.71 13.17 4.10
N MET A 165 -13.03 13.09 2.79
CA MET A 165 -12.57 12.08 1.85
C MET A 165 -11.29 12.56 1.14
N HIS A 166 -10.18 11.88 1.38
CA HIS A 166 -8.89 12.18 0.78
C HIS A 166 -8.55 11.25 -0.38
N SER A 167 -8.06 11.81 -1.48
CA SER A 167 -7.57 11.07 -2.64
C SER A 167 -6.32 11.69 -3.24
N ASP A 168 -5.72 11.04 -4.22
CA ASP A 168 -4.77 11.67 -5.12
C ASP A 168 -5.47 12.58 -6.16
N MET A 169 -4.67 13.20 -7.06
CA MET A 169 -5.19 14.00 -8.18
C MET A 169 -5.59 13.14 -9.39
N GLY A 170 -6.12 11.93 -9.19
CA GLY A 170 -6.66 11.12 -10.27
C GLY A 170 -7.82 11.85 -10.99
N TRP A 171 -7.93 11.70 -12.31
CA TRP A 171 -8.95 12.37 -13.12
C TRP A 171 -10.38 12.04 -12.65
N GLN A 172 -10.60 10.82 -12.17
CA GLN A 172 -11.89 10.35 -11.66
C GLN A 172 -12.36 11.14 -10.44
N TYR A 173 -11.42 11.57 -9.58
CA TYR A 173 -11.71 12.36 -8.37
C TYR A 173 -11.90 13.85 -8.67
N GLN A 174 -11.47 14.32 -9.83
CA GLN A 174 -11.65 15.70 -10.31
C GLN A 174 -12.92 15.86 -11.14
N HIS A 175 -13.64 14.77 -11.40
CA HIS A 175 -14.84 14.81 -12.19
C HIS A 175 -16.01 15.40 -11.40
N GLU A 176 -16.77 16.29 -12.03
CA GLU A 176 -17.89 17.00 -11.41
C GLU A 176 -18.91 16.06 -10.76
N SER A 177 -19.26 14.95 -11.44
CA SER A 177 -20.23 13.99 -10.91
C SER A 177 -19.75 13.28 -9.64
N TYR A 178 -18.42 13.08 -9.46
CA TYR A 178 -17.87 12.54 -8.23
C TYR A 178 -17.93 13.58 -7.11
N ALA A 179 -17.48 14.81 -7.38
CA ALA A 179 -17.48 15.90 -6.43
C ALA A 179 -18.89 16.25 -5.93
N SER A 180 -19.87 16.40 -6.85
CA SER A 180 -21.26 16.72 -6.50
C SER A 180 -21.92 15.64 -5.62
N ARG A 181 -21.54 14.36 -5.80
CA ARG A 181 -22.06 13.28 -4.94
C ARG A 181 -21.50 13.35 -3.53
N LEU A 182 -20.21 13.66 -3.35
CA LEU A 182 -19.62 13.88 -2.03
C LEU A 182 -20.26 15.09 -1.34
N GLU A 183 -20.37 16.22 -2.05
CA GLU A 183 -20.98 17.45 -1.55
C GLU A 183 -22.45 17.22 -1.13
N GLY A 184 -23.23 16.54 -1.97
CA GLY A 184 -24.63 16.22 -1.66
C GLY A 184 -24.81 15.32 -0.44
N ALA A 185 -23.78 14.57 -0.06
CA ALA A 185 -23.74 13.73 1.15
C ALA A 185 -23.08 14.44 2.36
N GLY A 186 -22.69 15.71 2.24
CA GLY A 186 -21.99 16.43 3.31
C GLY A 186 -20.53 15.98 3.53
N ILE A 187 -19.94 15.25 2.56
CA ILE A 187 -18.57 14.77 2.63
C ILE A 187 -17.62 15.83 2.04
N THR A 188 -16.65 16.28 2.81
CA THR A 188 -15.64 17.24 2.35
C THR A 188 -14.58 16.55 1.50
N GLN A 189 -14.39 17.01 0.26
CA GLN A 189 -13.34 16.46 -0.61
C GLN A 189 -11.99 17.11 -0.31
N SER A 190 -10.94 16.27 -0.19
CA SER A 190 -9.55 16.69 0.00
C SER A 190 -8.67 15.97 -1.02
N VAL A 191 -7.79 16.71 -1.71
CA VAL A 191 -6.94 16.13 -2.77
C VAL A 191 -5.47 16.44 -2.52
N SER A 192 -4.60 15.44 -2.60
CA SER A 192 -3.16 15.64 -2.47
C SER A 192 -2.60 16.46 -3.64
N ARG A 193 -1.56 17.25 -3.39
CA ARG A 193 -0.86 17.98 -4.47
C ARG A 193 -0.19 17.00 -5.43
N LYS A 194 -0.13 17.37 -6.72
CA LYS A 194 0.52 16.57 -7.76
C LYS A 194 1.96 16.19 -7.37
N GLY A 195 2.24 14.88 -7.33
CA GLY A 195 3.55 14.36 -6.97
C GLY A 195 3.85 14.25 -5.47
N ASN A 196 2.89 14.50 -4.60
CA ASN A 196 2.99 14.47 -3.14
C ASN A 196 2.04 13.41 -2.51
N CYS A 197 1.88 12.31 -3.19
CA CYS A 197 1.11 11.17 -2.65
C CYS A 197 1.85 10.46 -1.52
#